data_09233af972b9e3347151084b70506186
#
_entry.id   09233af972b9e3347151084b70506186
#
_cell.length_a   1.000
_cell.length_b   1.000
_cell.length_c   1.000
_cell.angle_alpha   90.00
_cell.angle_beta   90.00
_cell.angle_gamma   90.00
#
_symmetry.space_group_name_H-M   'P 1'
#
loop_
_entity.id
_entity.type
_entity.pdbx_description
1 polymer ?
#
loop_
_entity_poly.entity_id
_entity_poly.type
_entity_poly.pdbx_seq_one_letter_code
_entity_poly.pdbx_strand_id
1 'polypeptide(L)'
;MHEWALAEAVIAAASEIARKEGLKEVREVKIKVGELQQIELDILEFALSQLKPAKFKNAKFSIEVARAELKCRVCGHKWIFRKEKLDENAAEAIHFVPEIAHAYIKCPKCGSPDFEILEGRGVWLESIRGV
;
A
#
# COMPACT_ATOMS: atom_id res chain seq x y z
N MET A 1 13.82 0.43 -1.24
CA MET A 1 14.19 1.74 -0.70
C MET A 1 13.02 2.47 -0.05
N HIS A 2 11.93 2.61 -0.73
CA HIS A 2 10.72 3.19 -0.15
C HIS A 2 10.16 2.40 1.02
N GLU A 3 10.41 1.10 1.06
CA GLU A 3 9.90 0.20 2.08
C GLU A 3 10.37 0.60 3.48
N TRP A 4 11.62 1.03 3.63
CA TRP A 4 12.15 1.47 4.93
C TRP A 4 11.51 2.77 5.38
N ALA A 5 11.39 3.75 4.48
CA ALA A 5 10.72 5.01 4.80
C ALA A 5 9.25 4.77 5.14
N LEU A 6 8.61 3.86 4.42
CA LEU A 6 7.23 3.49 4.64
C LEU A 6 7.07 2.81 6.01
N ALA A 7 7.99 1.90 6.35
CA ALA A 7 7.98 1.24 7.65
C ALA A 7 8.11 2.26 8.78
N GLU A 8 9.00 3.24 8.63
CA GLU A 8 9.15 4.32 9.61
C GLU A 8 7.84 5.09 9.80
N ALA A 9 7.18 5.42 8.70
CA ALA A 9 5.92 6.16 8.75
C ALA A 9 4.82 5.34 9.43
N VAL A 10 4.74 4.05 9.12
CA VAL A 10 3.75 3.15 9.75
C VAL A 10 4.01 3.03 11.24
N ILE A 11 5.25 2.83 11.66
CA ILE A 11 5.62 2.72 13.07
C ILE A 11 5.30 4.04 13.79
N ALA A 12 5.61 5.19 13.19
CA ALA A 12 5.33 6.48 13.79
C ALA A 12 3.82 6.68 13.99
N ALA A 13 3.02 6.38 12.96
CA ALA A 13 1.57 6.50 13.04
C ALA A 13 0.97 5.56 14.09
N ALA A 14 1.42 4.31 14.08
CA ALA A 14 0.96 3.29 15.04
C ALA A 14 1.34 3.68 16.48
N SER A 15 2.56 4.20 16.67
CA SER A 15 3.03 4.65 17.99
C SER A 15 2.18 5.81 18.52
N GLU A 16 1.83 6.74 17.66
CA GLU A 16 1.00 7.89 18.03
C GLU A 16 -0.40 7.45 18.44
N ILE A 17 -1.00 6.52 17.69
CA ILE A 17 -2.32 5.98 18.03
C ILE A 17 -2.26 5.21 19.34
N ALA A 18 -1.24 4.38 19.54
CA ALA A 18 -1.06 3.63 20.77
C ALA A 18 -0.93 4.56 21.97
N ARG A 19 -0.21 5.66 21.81
CA ARG A 19 -0.06 6.66 22.86
C ARG A 19 -1.39 7.33 23.20
N LYS A 20 -2.15 7.74 22.19
CA LYS A 20 -3.45 8.38 22.39
C LYS A 20 -4.46 7.45 23.06
N GLU A 21 -4.44 6.18 22.71
CA GLU A 21 -5.34 5.18 23.27
C GLU A 21 -4.85 4.62 24.60
N GLY A 22 -3.69 5.03 25.08
CA GLY A 22 -3.14 4.56 26.36
C GLY A 22 -2.73 3.10 26.35
N LEU A 23 -2.38 2.55 25.21
CA LEU A 23 -1.96 1.16 25.11
C LEU A 23 -0.57 0.97 25.72
N LYS A 24 -0.44 -0.04 26.58
CA LYS A 24 0.83 -0.41 27.19
C LYS A 24 1.63 -1.34 26.30
N GLU A 25 0.92 -2.17 25.55
CA GLU A 25 1.50 -3.12 24.63
C GLU A 25 0.62 -3.20 23.38
N VAL A 26 1.25 -3.17 22.22
CA VAL A 26 0.56 -3.36 20.93
C VAL A 26 0.72 -4.82 20.54
N ARG A 27 -0.38 -5.48 20.21
CA ARG A 27 -0.40 -6.91 19.85
C ARG A 27 -0.61 -7.16 18.38
N GLU A 28 -1.31 -6.27 17.70
CA GLU A 28 -1.55 -6.42 16.26
C GLU A 28 -1.63 -5.08 15.57
N VAL A 29 -0.99 -5.01 14.41
CA VAL A 29 -1.05 -3.84 13.52
C VAL A 29 -1.45 -4.35 12.16
N LYS A 30 -2.59 -3.89 11.64
CA LYS A 30 -3.05 -4.25 10.30
C LYS A 30 -2.76 -3.10 9.33
N ILE A 31 -2.08 -3.44 8.26
CA ILE A 31 -1.64 -2.48 7.24
C ILE A 31 -2.23 -2.89 5.91
N LYS A 32 -2.78 -1.93 5.17
CA LYS A 32 -3.20 -2.15 3.78
C LYS A 32 -2.26 -1.42 2.84
N VAL A 33 -1.85 -2.12 1.80
CA VAL A 33 -0.95 -1.60 0.78
C VAL A 33 -1.66 -1.66 -0.56
N GLY A 34 -1.80 -0.53 -1.24
CA GLY A 34 -2.40 -0.49 -2.56
C GLY A 34 -1.51 -1.22 -3.58
N GLU A 35 -2.11 -2.05 -4.40
CA GLU A 35 -1.39 -2.85 -5.39
C GLU A 35 -0.53 -2.00 -6.33
N LEU A 36 -1.01 -0.80 -6.69
CA LEU A 36 -0.26 0.10 -7.57
C LEU A 36 1.04 0.61 -6.97
N GLN A 37 1.19 0.55 -5.64
CA GLN A 37 2.42 0.98 -4.99
C GLN A 37 3.59 0.03 -5.27
N GLN A 38 3.34 -1.19 -5.70
CA GLN A 38 4.37 -2.18 -6.06
C GLN A 38 5.42 -2.34 -4.97
N ILE A 39 4.96 -2.45 -3.72
CA ILE A 39 5.83 -2.59 -2.54
C ILE A 39 6.40 -4.01 -2.46
N GLU A 40 7.69 -4.11 -2.15
CA GLU A 40 8.33 -5.38 -1.84
C GLU A 40 7.94 -5.77 -0.41
N LEU A 41 6.98 -6.67 -0.28
CA LEU A 41 6.41 -7.01 1.02
C LEU A 41 7.43 -7.62 1.99
N ASP A 42 8.36 -8.43 1.48
CA ASP A 42 9.41 -9.04 2.29
C ASP A 42 10.29 -7.98 2.95
N ILE A 43 10.64 -6.96 2.17
CA ILE A 43 11.48 -5.87 2.65
C ILE A 43 10.71 -5.03 3.66
N LEU A 44 9.42 -4.77 3.40
CA LEU A 44 8.58 -4.01 4.33
C LEU A 44 8.45 -4.75 5.66
N GLU A 45 8.17 -6.04 5.64
CA GLU A 45 8.06 -6.86 6.84
C GLU A 45 9.36 -6.84 7.64
N PHE A 46 10.49 -7.01 6.97
CA PHE A 46 11.79 -6.97 7.63
C PHE A 46 12.05 -5.61 8.25
N ALA A 47 11.79 -4.52 7.51
CA ALA A 47 11.98 -3.18 8.02
C ALA A 47 11.13 -2.91 9.26
N LEU A 48 9.86 -3.34 9.24
CA LEU A 48 8.98 -3.21 10.40
C LEU A 48 9.55 -3.95 11.61
N SER A 49 10.08 -5.16 11.39
CA SER A 49 10.65 -5.95 12.48
C SER A 49 11.90 -5.29 13.09
N GLN A 50 12.65 -4.56 12.30
CA GLN A 50 13.87 -3.87 12.76
C GLN A 50 13.58 -2.54 13.43
N LEU A 51 12.53 -1.85 13.01
CA LEU A 51 12.21 -0.49 13.47
C LEU A 51 11.23 -0.46 14.64
N LYS A 52 10.58 -1.56 14.96
CA LYS A 52 9.56 -1.58 15.99
C LYS A 52 10.13 -1.26 17.38
N PRO A 53 9.50 -0.33 18.13
CA PRO A 53 9.92 -0.01 19.49
C PRO A 53 9.49 -1.09 20.49
N ALA A 54 9.95 -0.97 21.75
CA ALA A 54 9.68 -1.96 22.79
C ALA A 54 8.18 -2.28 22.98
N LYS A 55 7.33 -1.27 22.87
CA LYS A 55 5.88 -1.44 23.00
C LYS A 55 5.31 -2.42 21.94
N PHE A 56 5.99 -2.56 20.81
CA PHE A 56 5.62 -3.41 19.69
C PHE A 56 6.40 -4.74 19.66
N LYS A 57 7.11 -5.05 20.72
CA LYS A 57 7.98 -6.23 20.78
C LYS A 57 7.25 -7.52 20.37
N ASN A 58 6.04 -7.69 20.85
CA ASN A 58 5.22 -8.88 20.58
C ASN A 58 4.13 -8.62 19.53
N ALA A 59 4.19 -7.49 18.83
CA ALA A 59 3.17 -7.14 17.87
C ALA A 59 3.29 -7.97 16.59
N LYS A 60 2.15 -8.42 16.09
CA LYS A 60 2.05 -9.05 14.78
C LYS A 60 1.69 -7.98 13.76
N PHE A 61 2.50 -7.86 12.72
CA PHE A 61 2.20 -6.97 11.60
C PHE A 61 1.55 -7.79 10.49
N SER A 62 0.29 -7.47 10.18
CA SER A 62 -0.45 -8.12 9.11
C SER A 62 -0.54 -7.16 7.93
N ILE A 63 -0.02 -7.56 6.78
CA ILE A 63 -0.02 -6.74 5.58
C ILE A 63 -0.97 -7.36 4.56
N GLU A 64 -1.95 -6.57 4.13
CA GLU A 64 -2.91 -6.98 3.10
C GLU A 64 -2.76 -6.07 1.90
N VAL A 65 -2.71 -6.67 0.71
CA VAL A 65 -2.64 -5.91 -0.54
C VAL A 65 -4.05 -5.62 -1.02
N ALA A 66 -4.36 -4.34 -1.19
CA ALA A 66 -5.64 -3.91 -1.75
C ALA A 66 -5.50 -3.89 -3.28
N ARG A 67 -6.32 -4.67 -3.97
CA ARG A 67 -6.29 -4.74 -5.44
C ARG A 67 -6.63 -3.39 -6.06
N ALA A 68 -5.95 -3.07 -7.14
CA ALA A 68 -6.24 -1.85 -7.87
C ALA A 68 -7.46 -2.03 -8.76
N GLU A 69 -8.44 -1.15 -8.59
CA GLU A 69 -9.63 -1.10 -9.42
C GLU A 69 -9.67 0.23 -10.14
N LEU A 70 -9.89 0.19 -11.43
CA LEU A 70 -9.81 1.34 -12.33
C LEU A 70 -11.15 1.52 -13.04
N LYS A 71 -11.48 2.79 -13.34
CA LYS A 71 -12.70 3.12 -14.09
C LYS A 71 -12.37 4.11 -15.19
N CYS A 72 -12.71 3.76 -16.42
CA CYS A 72 -12.53 4.66 -17.56
C CYS A 72 -13.48 5.86 -17.46
N ARG A 73 -12.93 7.07 -17.60
CA ARG A 73 -13.73 8.29 -17.59
C ARG A 73 -14.48 8.51 -18.90
N VAL A 74 -14.04 7.86 -19.97
CA VAL A 74 -14.64 8.00 -21.28
C VAL A 74 -15.83 7.08 -21.48
N CYS A 75 -15.64 5.76 -21.25
CA CYS A 75 -16.70 4.78 -21.49
C CYS A 75 -17.33 4.18 -20.22
N GLY A 76 -16.80 4.51 -19.04
CA GLY A 76 -17.34 4.02 -17.77
C GLY A 76 -16.95 2.59 -17.41
N HIS A 77 -16.15 1.92 -18.24
CA HIS A 77 -15.74 0.54 -17.97
C HIS A 77 -14.87 0.45 -16.71
N LYS A 78 -15.18 -0.51 -15.84
CA LYS A 78 -14.38 -0.81 -14.65
C LYS A 78 -13.59 -2.08 -14.89
N TRP A 79 -12.34 -2.11 -14.42
CA TRP A 79 -11.52 -3.32 -14.52
C TRP A 79 -10.53 -3.40 -13.37
N ILE A 80 -10.01 -4.61 -13.15
CA ILE A 80 -9.01 -4.87 -12.14
C ILE A 80 -7.63 -4.82 -12.78
N PHE A 81 -6.73 -4.08 -12.15
CA PHE A 81 -5.34 -4.02 -12.58
C PHE A 81 -4.68 -5.40 -12.53
N ARG A 82 -3.87 -5.69 -13.55
CA ARG A 82 -3.10 -6.92 -13.63
C ARG A 82 -1.63 -6.59 -13.84
N LYS A 83 -0.83 -6.85 -12.82
CA LYS A 83 0.60 -6.59 -12.83
C LYS A 83 1.30 -7.30 -14.00
N GLU A 84 0.84 -8.49 -14.37
CA GLU A 84 1.42 -9.31 -15.42
C GLU A 84 1.39 -8.63 -16.79
N LYS A 85 0.54 -7.62 -16.96
CA LYS A 85 0.44 -6.87 -18.22
C LYS A 85 1.42 -5.71 -18.30
N LEU A 86 2.20 -5.47 -17.25
CA LEU A 86 3.21 -4.43 -17.22
C LEU A 86 4.59 -5.02 -17.44
N ASP A 87 5.43 -4.30 -18.18
CA ASP A 87 6.84 -4.65 -18.20
C ASP A 87 7.52 -4.15 -16.92
N GLU A 88 8.77 -4.55 -16.72
CA GLU A 88 9.51 -4.22 -15.52
C GLU A 88 9.70 -2.71 -15.32
N ASN A 89 9.96 -1.99 -16.41
CA ASN A 89 10.15 -0.54 -16.35
C ASN A 89 8.86 0.19 -15.97
N ALA A 90 7.73 -0.25 -16.53
CA ALA A 90 6.43 0.34 -16.22
C ALA A 90 6.06 0.07 -14.75
N ALA A 91 6.28 -1.15 -14.28
CA ALA A 91 6.00 -1.52 -12.90
C ALA A 91 6.82 -0.67 -11.92
N GLU A 92 8.09 -0.46 -12.20
CA GLU A 92 8.94 0.36 -11.35
C GLU A 92 8.55 1.83 -11.36
N ALA A 93 8.21 2.36 -12.53
CA ALA A 93 7.74 3.75 -12.63
C ALA A 93 6.47 3.97 -11.80
N ILE A 94 5.54 3.03 -11.86
CA ILE A 94 4.30 3.11 -11.09
C ILE A 94 4.57 2.96 -9.58
N HIS A 95 5.56 2.14 -9.21
CA HIS A 95 5.99 2.02 -7.83
C HIS A 95 6.42 3.37 -7.24
N PHE A 96 7.23 4.14 -7.98
CA PHE A 96 7.70 5.44 -7.53
C PHE A 96 6.61 6.51 -7.58
N VAL A 97 5.83 6.55 -8.66
CA VAL A 97 4.78 7.55 -8.88
C VAL A 97 3.54 6.85 -9.44
N PRO A 98 2.60 6.41 -8.57
CA PRO A 98 1.41 5.69 -9.04
C PRO A 98 0.60 6.43 -10.11
N GLU A 99 0.60 7.74 -10.10
CA GLU A 99 -0.10 8.56 -11.08
C GLU A 99 0.41 8.36 -12.52
N ILE A 100 1.66 7.89 -12.66
CA ILE A 100 2.24 7.63 -13.98
C ILE A 100 1.60 6.41 -14.66
N ALA A 101 0.72 5.69 -13.93
CA ALA A 101 -0.03 4.58 -14.50
C ALA A 101 -0.74 4.97 -15.79
N HIS A 102 -1.18 6.24 -15.90
CA HIS A 102 -1.84 6.75 -17.10
C HIS A 102 -0.97 6.69 -18.36
N ALA A 103 0.36 6.63 -18.20
CA ALA A 103 1.28 6.49 -19.33
C ALA A 103 1.40 5.05 -19.82
N TYR A 104 1.06 4.07 -18.98
CA TYR A 104 1.31 2.66 -19.28
C TYR A 104 0.04 1.81 -19.35
N ILE A 105 -1.05 2.27 -18.75
CA ILE A 105 -2.30 1.52 -18.67
C ILE A 105 -3.37 2.24 -19.47
N LYS A 106 -4.13 1.46 -20.22
CA LYS A 106 -5.24 1.98 -21.04
C LYS A 106 -6.49 1.14 -20.80
N CYS A 107 -7.65 1.76 -20.97
CA CYS A 107 -8.93 1.05 -20.87
C CYS A 107 -8.95 -0.13 -21.84
N PRO A 108 -9.19 -1.34 -21.37
CA PRO A 108 -9.23 -2.51 -22.26
C PRO A 108 -10.40 -2.50 -23.23
N LYS A 109 -11.41 -1.66 -22.99
CA LYS A 109 -12.59 -1.58 -23.85
C LYS A 109 -12.47 -0.51 -24.91
N CYS A 110 -12.07 0.71 -24.57
CA CYS A 110 -11.99 1.83 -25.52
C CYS A 110 -10.58 2.34 -25.82
N GLY A 111 -9.58 1.86 -25.08
CA GLY A 111 -8.19 2.25 -25.29
C GLY A 111 -7.80 3.61 -24.72
N SER A 112 -8.69 4.31 -24.03
CA SER A 112 -8.39 5.60 -23.45
C SER A 112 -7.41 5.50 -22.27
N PRO A 113 -6.44 6.42 -22.17
CA PRO A 113 -5.59 6.51 -20.97
C PRO A 113 -6.25 7.33 -19.86
N ASP A 114 -7.45 7.87 -20.08
CA ASP A 114 -8.15 8.70 -19.11
C ASP A 114 -9.04 7.84 -18.22
N PHE A 115 -8.51 7.45 -17.08
CA PHE A 115 -9.24 6.66 -16.09
C PHE A 115 -8.99 7.19 -14.69
N GLU A 116 -9.85 6.83 -13.75
CA GLU A 116 -9.62 7.11 -12.34
C GLU A 116 -9.28 5.82 -11.60
N ILE A 117 -8.49 5.97 -10.55
CA ILE A 117 -8.12 4.87 -9.67
C ILE A 117 -9.12 4.86 -8.53
N LEU A 118 -9.99 3.83 -8.49
CA LEU A 118 -11.01 3.72 -7.45
C LEU A 118 -10.42 3.16 -6.16
N GLU A 119 -9.47 2.23 -6.28
CA GLU A 119 -8.86 1.54 -5.16
C GLU A 119 -7.48 1.02 -5.55
N GLY A 120 -6.61 0.79 -4.56
CA GLY A 120 -5.30 0.19 -4.79
C GLY A 120 -4.14 1.18 -4.85
N ARG A 121 -4.37 2.44 -4.48
CA ARG A 121 -3.34 3.47 -4.38
C ARG A 121 -3.08 3.79 -2.92
N GLY A 122 -1.81 3.94 -2.57
CA GLY A 122 -1.43 4.36 -1.23
C GLY A 122 -1.19 3.21 -0.26
N VAL A 123 -0.82 3.57 0.94
CA VAL A 123 -0.61 2.66 2.06
C VAL A 123 -1.27 3.28 3.27
N TRP A 124 -2.00 2.49 4.05
CA TRP A 124 -2.65 3.02 5.24
C TRP A 124 -2.71 2.00 6.36
N LEU A 125 -2.82 2.54 7.56
CA LEU A 125 -2.95 1.76 8.77
C LEU A 125 -4.43 1.45 8.96
N GLU A 126 -4.80 0.18 8.84
CA GLU A 126 -6.20 -0.23 8.95
C GLU A 126 -6.66 -0.30 10.40
N SER A 127 -5.86 -0.91 11.27
CA SER A 127 -6.20 -1.02 12.68
C SER A 127 -4.98 -1.33 13.54
N ILE A 128 -5.11 -0.99 14.82
CA ILE A 128 -4.18 -1.37 15.88
C ILE A 128 -4.98 -2.02 16.98
N ARG A 129 -4.41 -3.07 17.57
CA ARG A 129 -4.99 -3.74 18.72
C ARG A 129 -3.91 -3.98 19.77
N GLY A 130 -4.26 -3.74 21.03
CA GLY A 130 -3.35 -3.93 22.15
C GLY A 130 -4.06 -3.81 23.49
N VAL A 131 -3.30 -3.74 24.55
CA VAL A 131 -3.85 -3.66 25.92
C VAL A 131 -3.30 -2.46 26.69
#